data_5f9d20e1c984f631b4b90aada6fa88a8
#
_entry.id   5f9d20e1c984f631b4b90aada6fa88a8
#
_cell.length_a   1.000
_cell.length_b   1.000
_cell.length_c   1.000
_cell.angle_alpha   90.00
_cell.angle_beta   90.00
_cell.angle_gamma   90.00
#
_symmetry.space_group_name_H-M   'P 1'
#
loop_
_entity.id
_entity.type
_entity.pdbx_description
1 polymer ?
#
loop_
_entity_poly.entity_id
_entity_poly.type
_entity_poly.pdbx_seq_one_letter_code
_entity_poly.pdbx_strand_id
1 'polypeptide(L)'
;MPLTWFAHQVPVFGMKLARPRWFDGVALVFGSMAPDLAYAFTGSFGVDAHKAPAAFTIAAPLAVVMALLFRHLIAGQIPRCFPDLGPFGVRSYGVLATRRPAVLVTLSSAVFGTGSHVVMDWFTHSGRPGVRWLGYDDLEVTVFGYSESLASTLQNVGHTFGSFAGLMLLVFIGRRRLLEKWYGVDRVRQTRALRPSSLRSAMWACMFLGGIVGFGLGWSGDVVERFERPAVGTFVGMVIGAMWVRRFDPLATLTVTDRAPDKRLSPPTRGYGELPDG
;
A
#
# COMPACT_ATOMS: atom_id res chain seq x y z
N MET A 1 13.56 -11.17 -1.32
CA MET A 1 13.85 -10.36 -2.54
C MET A 1 12.99 -9.10 -2.53
N PRO A 2 13.54 -7.88 -2.72
CA PRO A 2 12.80 -6.62 -2.47
C PRO A 2 11.67 -6.33 -3.47
N LEU A 3 11.56 -7.06 -4.56
CA LEU A 3 10.50 -6.87 -5.56
C LEU A 3 9.25 -7.73 -5.32
N THR A 4 9.25 -8.59 -4.29
CA THR A 4 8.15 -9.54 -4.03
C THR A 4 6.86 -8.85 -3.58
N TRP A 5 6.96 -7.71 -2.91
CA TRP A 5 5.79 -6.99 -2.40
C TRP A 5 4.78 -6.62 -3.48
N PHE A 6 5.23 -6.21 -4.66
CA PHE A 6 4.31 -5.89 -5.76
C PHE A 6 3.57 -7.12 -6.28
N ALA A 7 4.20 -8.31 -6.24
CA ALA A 7 3.55 -9.56 -6.64
C ALA A 7 2.35 -9.88 -5.75
N HIS A 8 2.52 -9.81 -4.44
CA HIS A 8 1.44 -10.05 -3.48
C HIS A 8 0.33 -8.99 -3.53
N GLN A 9 0.57 -7.86 -4.17
CA GLN A 9 -0.46 -6.82 -4.35
C GLN A 9 -1.39 -7.08 -5.54
N VAL A 10 -1.04 -7.96 -6.47
CA VAL A 10 -1.86 -8.23 -7.66
C VAL A 10 -3.28 -8.71 -7.31
N PRO A 11 -3.48 -9.70 -6.44
CA PRO A 11 -4.82 -10.15 -6.05
C PRO A 11 -5.63 -9.04 -5.38
N VAL A 12 -5.00 -8.26 -4.48
CA VAL A 12 -5.72 -7.22 -3.74
C VAL A 12 -6.06 -6.01 -4.59
N PHE A 13 -5.24 -5.68 -5.59
CA PHE A 13 -5.63 -4.72 -6.62
C PHE A 13 -6.81 -5.24 -7.44
N GLY A 14 -6.82 -6.52 -7.82
CA GLY A 14 -7.95 -7.18 -8.47
C GLY A 14 -9.24 -7.06 -7.67
N MET A 15 -9.20 -7.37 -6.37
CA MET A 15 -10.34 -7.20 -5.46
C MET A 15 -10.84 -5.74 -5.42
N LYS A 16 -9.91 -4.78 -5.28
CA LYS A 16 -10.25 -3.36 -5.23
C LYS A 16 -10.85 -2.86 -6.54
N LEU A 17 -10.33 -3.31 -7.68
CA LEU A 17 -10.84 -2.96 -9.01
C LEU A 17 -12.23 -3.54 -9.24
N ALA A 18 -12.46 -4.81 -8.85
CA ALA A 18 -13.74 -5.50 -9.02
C ALA A 18 -14.85 -4.93 -8.13
N ARG A 19 -14.53 -4.57 -6.88
CA ARG A 19 -15.50 -4.10 -5.88
C ARG A 19 -14.96 -2.89 -5.09
N PRO A 20 -14.81 -1.71 -5.72
CA PRO A 20 -14.12 -0.56 -5.12
C PRO A 20 -14.81 0.00 -3.86
N ARG A 21 -16.11 -0.24 -3.69
CA ARG A 21 -16.86 0.23 -2.52
C ARG A 21 -16.81 -0.74 -1.34
N TRP A 22 -16.51 -2.01 -1.58
CA TRP A 22 -16.53 -3.06 -0.57
C TRP A 22 -15.21 -3.14 0.21
N PHE A 23 -14.11 -2.67 -0.38
CA PHE A 23 -12.79 -2.80 0.18
C PHE A 23 -12.13 -1.47 0.49
N ASP A 24 -11.42 -1.43 1.60
CA ASP A 24 -10.44 -0.41 1.91
C ASP A 24 -9.12 -0.75 1.21
N GLY A 25 -8.81 -0.06 0.11
CA GLY A 25 -7.61 -0.35 -0.68
C GLY A 25 -6.30 -0.16 0.10
N VAL A 26 -6.25 0.75 1.08
CA VAL A 26 -5.06 0.95 1.91
C VAL A 26 -4.85 -0.26 2.81
N ALA A 27 -5.90 -0.72 3.49
CA ALA A 27 -5.82 -1.89 4.37
C ALA A 27 -5.56 -3.19 3.60
N LEU A 28 -6.11 -3.34 2.37
CA LEU A 28 -5.79 -4.46 1.49
C LEU A 28 -4.30 -4.51 1.16
N VAL A 29 -3.72 -3.37 0.72
CA VAL A 29 -2.31 -3.29 0.34
C VAL A 29 -1.41 -3.59 1.53
N PHE A 30 -1.63 -2.95 2.69
CA PHE A 30 -0.84 -3.28 3.87
C PHE A 30 -1.06 -4.71 4.35
N GLY A 31 -2.29 -5.26 4.23
CA GLY A 31 -2.57 -6.66 4.51
C GLY A 31 -1.73 -7.61 3.67
N SER A 32 -1.65 -7.35 2.36
CA SER A 32 -0.86 -8.20 1.45
C SER A 32 0.66 -8.09 1.64
N MET A 33 1.14 -7.11 2.39
CA MET A 33 2.56 -6.94 2.73
C MET A 33 2.88 -7.34 4.16
N ALA A 34 1.87 -7.39 5.03
CA ALA A 34 2.07 -7.49 6.46
C ALA A 34 2.76 -8.78 6.93
N PRO A 35 2.55 -9.98 6.34
CA PRO A 35 3.30 -11.16 6.74
C PRO A 35 4.82 -10.98 6.57
N ASP A 36 5.27 -10.43 5.42
CA ASP A 36 6.67 -10.12 5.17
C ASP A 36 7.18 -9.06 6.15
N LEU A 37 6.47 -7.92 6.25
CA LEU A 37 6.87 -6.84 7.15
C LEU A 37 6.90 -7.26 8.63
N ALA A 38 5.99 -8.15 9.05
CA ALA A 38 6.01 -8.71 10.40
C ALA A 38 7.25 -9.55 10.65
N TYR A 39 7.77 -10.23 9.62
CA TYR A 39 8.98 -11.03 9.72
C TYR A 39 10.19 -10.21 10.17
N ALA A 40 10.27 -8.94 9.78
CA ALA A 40 11.31 -8.02 10.25
C ALA A 40 11.44 -7.96 11.79
N PHE A 41 10.37 -8.28 12.51
CA PHE A 41 10.33 -8.30 13.99
C PHE A 41 10.25 -9.71 14.54
N THR A 42 9.46 -10.57 13.90
CA THR A 42 9.12 -11.89 14.44
C THR A 42 10.12 -12.98 14.09
N GLY A 43 10.88 -12.80 12.99
CA GLY A 43 11.91 -13.76 12.57
C GLY A 43 12.93 -14.02 13.66
N SER A 44 13.43 -12.96 14.30
CA SER A 44 14.39 -13.06 15.42
C SER A 44 13.84 -13.77 16.67
N PHE A 45 12.52 -13.90 16.80
CA PHE A 45 11.85 -14.62 17.91
C PHE A 45 11.35 -16.02 17.51
N GLY A 46 11.70 -16.49 16.31
CA GLY A 46 11.27 -17.79 15.80
C GLY A 46 9.77 -17.90 15.48
N VAL A 47 9.08 -16.78 15.31
CA VAL A 47 7.66 -16.74 14.95
C VAL A 47 7.53 -16.56 13.44
N ASP A 48 6.94 -17.54 12.76
CA ASP A 48 6.66 -17.47 11.32
C ASP A 48 5.31 -16.76 11.06
N ALA A 49 5.36 -15.49 10.67
CA ALA A 49 4.18 -14.68 10.38
C ALA A 49 3.42 -15.12 9.12
N HIS A 50 3.97 -16.05 8.31
CA HIS A 50 3.27 -16.63 7.15
C HIS A 50 2.43 -17.87 7.53
N LYS A 51 2.55 -18.36 8.76
CA LYS A 51 1.64 -19.41 9.28
C LYS A 51 0.32 -18.79 9.72
N ALA A 52 -0.78 -19.46 9.41
CA ALA A 52 -2.13 -18.94 9.63
C ALA A 52 -2.37 -18.31 11.02
N PRO A 53 -2.01 -18.92 12.16
CA PRO A 53 -2.23 -18.28 13.46
C PRO A 53 -1.54 -16.91 13.57
N ALA A 54 -0.23 -16.83 13.25
CA ALA A 54 0.54 -15.60 13.36
C ALA A 54 0.15 -14.57 12.28
N ALA A 55 -0.19 -15.01 11.08
CA ALA A 55 -0.69 -14.14 10.02
C ALA A 55 -1.92 -13.35 10.47
N PHE A 56 -2.88 -13.99 11.13
CA PHE A 56 -4.12 -13.32 11.55
C PHE A 56 -4.03 -12.65 12.92
N THR A 57 -3.16 -13.13 13.81
CA THR A 57 -3.01 -12.55 15.16
C THR A 57 -1.93 -11.46 15.25
N ILE A 58 -0.97 -11.43 14.34
CA ILE A 58 0.13 -10.47 14.31
C ILE A 58 0.09 -9.62 13.04
N ALA A 59 0.16 -10.24 11.85
CA ALA A 59 0.31 -9.49 10.61
C ALA A 59 -0.96 -8.70 10.25
N ALA A 60 -2.16 -9.26 10.39
CA ALA A 60 -3.40 -8.53 10.09
C ALA A 60 -3.62 -7.32 11.02
N PRO A 61 -3.44 -7.39 12.35
CA PRO A 61 -3.43 -6.21 13.22
C PRO A 61 -2.35 -5.18 12.85
N LEU A 62 -1.12 -5.62 12.51
CA LEU A 62 -0.06 -4.73 12.04
C LEU A 62 -0.50 -3.98 10.77
N ALA A 63 -1.12 -4.67 9.82
CA ALA A 63 -1.67 -4.04 8.61
C ALA A 63 -2.68 -2.94 8.91
N VAL A 64 -3.56 -3.16 9.89
CA VAL A 64 -4.53 -2.16 10.34
C VAL A 64 -3.81 -0.94 10.90
N VAL A 65 -2.84 -1.13 11.79
CA VAL A 65 -2.04 -0.05 12.37
C VAL A 65 -1.33 0.74 11.27
N MET A 66 -0.65 0.06 10.34
CA MET A 66 0.04 0.72 9.23
C MET A 66 -0.94 1.48 8.32
N ALA A 67 -2.10 0.91 8.02
CA ALA A 67 -3.13 1.58 7.22
C ALA A 67 -3.66 2.85 7.90
N LEU A 68 -3.83 2.83 9.21
CA LEU A 68 -4.24 4.00 9.98
C LEU A 68 -3.13 5.06 10.02
N LEU A 69 -1.89 4.69 10.31
CA LEU A 69 -0.74 5.60 10.29
C LEU A 69 -0.55 6.22 8.91
N PHE A 70 -0.60 5.42 7.85
CA PHE A 70 -0.52 5.90 6.48
C PHE A 70 -1.61 6.92 6.19
N ARG A 71 -2.86 6.61 6.47
CA ARG A 71 -4.00 7.47 6.18
C ARG A 71 -3.96 8.76 6.99
N HIS A 72 -3.70 8.64 8.29
CA HIS A 72 -3.76 9.80 9.18
C HIS A 72 -2.55 10.70 9.11
N LEU A 73 -1.37 10.17 8.83
CA LEU A 73 -0.11 10.92 8.86
C LEU A 73 0.47 11.16 7.47
N ILE A 74 0.61 10.10 6.66
CA ILE A 74 1.42 10.12 5.44
C ILE A 74 0.61 10.57 4.21
N ALA A 75 -0.57 10.00 3.98
CA ALA A 75 -1.31 10.16 2.72
C ALA A 75 -1.55 11.61 2.31
N GLY A 76 -1.84 12.50 3.27
CA GLY A 76 -2.02 13.93 3.02
C GLY A 76 -0.72 14.67 2.64
N GLN A 77 0.45 14.09 2.91
CA GLN A 77 1.74 14.68 2.57
C GLN A 77 2.24 14.22 1.19
N ILE A 78 1.75 13.10 0.68
CA ILE A 78 2.18 12.54 -0.62
C ILE A 78 2.10 13.58 -1.75
N PRO A 79 0.94 14.21 -2.04
CA PRO A 79 0.84 15.16 -3.15
C PRO A 79 1.65 16.44 -2.94
N ARG A 80 2.10 16.69 -1.72
CA ARG A 80 2.77 17.92 -1.30
C ARG A 80 4.28 17.79 -1.23
N CYS A 81 4.78 16.59 -0.91
CA CYS A 81 6.20 16.32 -0.66
C CYS A 81 6.84 15.51 -1.79
N PHE A 82 6.05 14.77 -2.57
CA PHE A 82 6.56 13.90 -3.62
C PHE A 82 6.35 14.52 -5.01
N PRO A 83 7.27 14.26 -5.96
CA PRO A 83 7.08 14.66 -7.35
C PRO A 83 5.89 13.93 -7.96
N ASP A 84 5.30 14.56 -8.98
CA ASP A 84 4.27 13.87 -9.78
C ASP A 84 4.97 12.92 -10.74
N LEU A 85 4.89 11.63 -10.46
CA LEU A 85 5.48 10.60 -11.29
C LEU A 85 4.59 10.23 -12.51
N GLY A 86 3.94 11.22 -13.12
CA GLY A 86 3.19 11.05 -14.37
C GLY A 86 2.16 9.93 -14.34
N PRO A 87 2.45 8.75 -14.91
CA PRO A 87 1.47 7.69 -15.08
C PRO A 87 0.97 7.07 -13.78
N PHE A 88 1.68 7.26 -12.66
CA PHE A 88 1.25 6.75 -11.35
C PHE A 88 0.18 7.60 -10.67
N GLY A 89 0.03 8.86 -11.07
CA GLY A 89 -0.96 9.78 -10.50
C GLY A 89 -0.74 10.03 -8.99
N VAL A 90 0.52 10.17 -8.58
CA VAL A 90 0.95 10.25 -7.17
C VAL A 90 0.18 11.31 -6.39
N ARG A 91 -0.10 12.45 -7.02
CA ARG A 91 -0.87 13.54 -6.41
C ARG A 91 -2.29 13.16 -5.99
N SER A 92 -2.89 12.17 -6.66
CA SER A 92 -4.24 11.72 -6.35
C SER A 92 -4.34 10.94 -5.04
N TYR A 93 -3.23 10.36 -4.57
CA TYR A 93 -3.20 9.56 -3.34
C TYR A 93 -3.48 10.38 -2.07
N GLY A 94 -3.32 11.70 -2.11
CA GLY A 94 -3.69 12.57 -0.99
C GLY A 94 -5.15 12.45 -0.56
N VAL A 95 -6.06 12.06 -1.45
CA VAL A 95 -7.47 11.84 -1.13
C VAL A 95 -7.68 10.75 -0.08
N LEU A 96 -6.73 9.82 0.04
CA LEU A 96 -6.78 8.74 1.03
C LEU A 96 -6.73 9.26 2.47
N ALA A 97 -6.16 10.45 2.71
CA ALA A 97 -6.16 11.10 4.01
C ALA A 97 -7.56 11.57 4.45
N THR A 98 -8.44 11.88 3.50
CA THR A 98 -9.78 12.41 3.77
C THR A 98 -10.86 11.32 3.84
N ARG A 99 -10.54 10.11 3.35
CA ARG A 99 -11.48 8.98 3.38
C ARG A 99 -11.46 8.28 4.72
N ARG A 100 -12.66 7.98 5.19
CA ARG A 100 -12.91 7.26 6.45
C ARG A 100 -13.79 6.04 6.15
N PRO A 101 -13.22 4.92 5.66
CA PRO A 101 -13.98 3.68 5.55
C PRO A 101 -14.51 3.27 6.92
N ALA A 102 -15.62 2.54 6.94
CA ALA A 102 -16.10 1.96 8.19
C ALA A 102 -15.02 1.04 8.79
N VAL A 103 -14.91 1.04 10.11
CA VAL A 103 -13.87 0.24 10.81
C VAL A 103 -13.91 -1.22 10.38
N LEU A 104 -15.11 -1.80 10.26
CA LEU A 104 -15.29 -3.19 9.84
C LEU A 104 -14.76 -3.44 8.42
N VAL A 105 -14.92 -2.47 7.51
CA VAL A 105 -14.38 -2.56 6.14
C VAL A 105 -12.86 -2.51 6.15
N THR A 106 -12.25 -1.71 7.03
CA THR A 106 -10.79 -1.66 7.19
C THR A 106 -10.26 -2.97 7.76
N LEU A 107 -10.88 -3.49 8.82
CA LEU A 107 -10.49 -4.76 9.45
C LEU A 107 -10.62 -5.93 8.48
N SER A 108 -11.78 -6.09 7.83
CA SER A 108 -11.99 -7.17 6.86
C SER A 108 -11.02 -7.07 5.69
N SER A 109 -10.75 -5.86 5.17
CA SER A 109 -9.79 -5.66 4.08
C SER A 109 -8.37 -6.04 4.49
N ALA A 110 -7.92 -5.73 5.71
CA ALA A 110 -6.63 -6.17 6.22
C ALA A 110 -6.55 -7.70 6.28
N VAL A 111 -7.59 -8.36 6.80
CA VAL A 111 -7.68 -9.82 6.85
C VAL A 111 -7.66 -10.45 5.46
N PHE A 112 -8.43 -9.91 4.50
CA PHE A 112 -8.42 -10.40 3.12
C PHE A 112 -7.05 -10.19 2.46
N GLY A 113 -6.40 -9.05 2.69
CA GLY A 113 -5.05 -8.78 2.20
C GLY A 113 -4.05 -9.80 2.74
N THR A 114 -4.02 -10.00 4.06
CA THR A 114 -3.15 -10.99 4.72
C THR A 114 -3.45 -12.41 4.25
N GLY A 115 -4.72 -12.77 4.14
CA GLY A 115 -5.15 -14.08 3.64
C GLY A 115 -4.72 -14.31 2.20
N SER A 116 -4.80 -13.30 1.33
CA SER A 116 -4.36 -13.43 -0.07
C SER A 116 -2.86 -13.71 -0.17
N HIS A 117 -2.04 -13.07 0.67
CA HIS A 117 -0.61 -13.33 0.76
C HIS A 117 -0.34 -14.78 1.18
N VAL A 118 -0.90 -15.22 2.31
CA VAL A 118 -0.72 -16.59 2.82
C VAL A 118 -1.16 -17.64 1.80
N VAL A 119 -2.27 -17.42 1.12
CA VAL A 119 -2.76 -18.33 0.08
C VAL A 119 -1.80 -18.40 -1.11
N MET A 120 -1.23 -17.27 -1.55
CA MET A 120 -0.22 -17.30 -2.62
C MET A 120 0.99 -18.12 -2.19
N ASP A 121 1.50 -17.92 -0.98
CA ASP A 121 2.63 -18.65 -0.45
C ASP A 121 2.38 -20.16 -0.31
N TRP A 122 1.14 -20.56 -0.06
CA TRP A 122 0.78 -21.97 -0.01
C TRP A 122 1.10 -22.71 -1.31
N PHE A 123 1.03 -22.02 -2.44
CA PHE A 123 1.26 -22.58 -3.76
C PHE A 123 2.62 -22.27 -4.38
N THR A 124 3.46 -21.52 -3.69
CA THR A 124 4.77 -21.09 -4.22
C THR A 124 5.94 -21.42 -3.32
N HIS A 125 5.71 -21.91 -2.11
CA HIS A 125 6.79 -22.24 -1.18
C HIS A 125 6.78 -23.73 -0.82
N SER A 126 7.94 -24.37 -0.92
CA SER A 126 8.13 -25.77 -0.53
C SER A 126 7.68 -26.03 0.90
N GLY A 127 7.09 -27.18 1.15
CA GLY A 127 6.58 -27.58 2.45
C GLY A 127 5.26 -26.91 2.85
N ARG A 128 4.70 -26.00 2.05
CA ARG A 128 3.42 -25.36 2.34
C ARG A 128 2.23 -26.23 1.89
N PRO A 129 1.04 -26.03 2.48
CA PRO A 129 -0.11 -26.89 2.24
C PRO A 129 -0.51 -27.04 0.77
N GLY A 130 -0.55 -25.97 0.00
CA GLY A 130 -0.96 -25.99 -1.41
C GLY A 130 -0.02 -26.79 -2.30
N VAL A 131 1.30 -26.69 -2.06
CA VAL A 131 2.33 -27.46 -2.77
C VAL A 131 2.15 -28.96 -2.50
N ARG A 132 1.93 -29.33 -1.22
CA ARG A 132 1.68 -30.74 -0.82
C ARG A 132 0.35 -31.26 -1.36
N TRP A 133 -0.73 -30.47 -1.32
CA TRP A 133 -2.04 -30.87 -1.83
C TRP A 133 -2.03 -31.17 -3.34
N LEU A 134 -1.22 -30.39 -4.09
CA LEU A 134 -1.06 -30.58 -5.53
C LEU A 134 0.04 -31.58 -5.90
N GLY A 135 0.81 -32.08 -4.93
CA GLY A 135 1.79 -33.16 -5.10
C GLY A 135 3.06 -32.77 -5.87
N TYR A 136 3.46 -31.50 -5.84
CA TYR A 136 4.69 -31.06 -6.53
C TYR A 136 5.79 -30.57 -5.57
N ASP A 137 5.69 -30.89 -4.26
CA ASP A 137 6.69 -30.47 -3.28
C ASP A 137 8.08 -31.09 -3.57
N ASP A 138 8.10 -32.35 -4.03
CA ASP A 138 9.33 -33.11 -4.34
C ASP A 138 9.74 -33.03 -5.82
N LEU A 139 9.01 -32.25 -6.65
CA LEU A 139 9.35 -32.13 -8.06
C LEU A 139 10.50 -31.13 -8.24
N GLU A 140 11.51 -31.58 -9.00
CA GLU A 140 12.63 -30.73 -9.40
C GLU A 140 12.51 -30.32 -10.87
N VAL A 141 12.95 -29.12 -11.18
CA VAL A 141 13.03 -28.58 -12.56
C VAL A 141 14.44 -28.10 -12.79
N THR A 142 14.98 -28.43 -13.95
CA THR A 142 16.29 -27.92 -14.39
C THR A 142 16.07 -26.71 -15.30
N VAL A 143 16.50 -25.53 -14.88
CA VAL A 143 16.43 -24.28 -15.63
C VAL A 143 17.85 -23.77 -15.86
N PHE A 144 18.26 -23.61 -17.11
CA PHE A 144 19.61 -23.19 -17.49
C PHE A 144 20.76 -23.98 -16.82
N GLY A 145 20.54 -25.28 -16.57
CA GLY A 145 21.54 -26.15 -15.96
C GLY A 145 21.57 -26.15 -14.43
N TYR A 146 20.68 -25.39 -13.76
CA TYR A 146 20.49 -25.41 -12.31
C TYR A 146 19.22 -26.16 -11.98
N SER A 147 19.33 -27.16 -11.08
CA SER A 147 18.17 -27.89 -10.56
C SER A 147 17.66 -27.23 -9.28
N GLU A 148 16.39 -26.91 -9.26
CA GLU A 148 15.69 -26.38 -8.09
C GLU A 148 14.30 -26.99 -7.98
N SER A 149 13.66 -26.90 -6.80
CA SER A 149 12.30 -27.41 -6.65
C SER A 149 11.33 -26.62 -7.54
N LEU A 150 10.30 -27.30 -8.07
CA LEU A 150 9.26 -26.65 -8.84
C LEU A 150 8.58 -25.51 -8.05
N ALA A 151 8.41 -25.69 -6.75
CA ALA A 151 7.87 -24.65 -5.87
C ALA A 151 8.75 -23.37 -5.89
N SER A 152 10.08 -23.50 -5.75
CA SER A 152 11.02 -22.38 -5.83
C SER A 152 11.00 -21.70 -7.20
N THR A 153 10.93 -22.50 -8.28
CA THR A 153 10.78 -21.96 -9.65
C THR A 153 9.50 -21.15 -9.77
N LEU A 154 8.36 -21.69 -9.31
CA LEU A 154 7.07 -20.98 -9.32
C LEU A 154 7.10 -19.70 -8.47
N GLN A 155 7.78 -19.75 -7.32
CA GLN A 155 8.00 -18.56 -6.49
C GLN A 155 8.77 -17.49 -7.25
N ASN A 156 9.91 -17.83 -7.85
CA ASN A 156 10.76 -16.88 -8.58
C ASN A 156 10.04 -16.28 -9.80
N VAL A 157 9.35 -17.12 -10.56
CA VAL A 157 8.51 -16.71 -11.70
C VAL A 157 7.35 -15.83 -11.23
N GLY A 158 6.62 -16.26 -10.20
CA GLY A 158 5.50 -15.53 -9.62
C GLY A 158 5.93 -14.16 -9.08
N HIS A 159 7.06 -14.09 -8.39
CA HIS A 159 7.60 -12.83 -7.89
C HIS A 159 8.02 -11.88 -9.03
N THR A 160 8.65 -12.39 -10.07
CA THR A 160 9.11 -11.58 -11.20
C THR A 160 7.92 -11.03 -12.00
N PHE A 161 7.08 -11.91 -12.53
CA PHE A 161 5.93 -11.50 -13.35
C PHE A 161 4.85 -10.82 -12.52
N GLY A 162 4.61 -11.27 -11.29
CA GLY A 162 3.68 -10.65 -10.37
C GLY A 162 4.11 -9.23 -10.00
N SER A 163 5.40 -8.99 -9.75
CA SER A 163 5.90 -7.64 -9.47
C SER A 163 5.72 -6.70 -10.65
N PHE A 164 6.00 -7.18 -11.86
CA PHE A 164 5.72 -6.41 -13.07
C PHE A 164 4.22 -6.13 -13.23
N ALA A 165 3.37 -7.13 -13.03
CA ALA A 165 1.92 -6.96 -13.09
C ALA A 165 1.40 -5.98 -12.02
N GLY A 166 1.89 -6.06 -10.79
CA GLY A 166 1.55 -5.13 -9.71
C GLY A 166 1.93 -3.69 -10.04
N LEU A 167 3.13 -3.49 -10.60
CA LEU A 167 3.57 -2.17 -11.07
C LEU A 167 2.67 -1.65 -12.21
N MET A 168 2.32 -2.51 -13.16
CA MET A 168 1.40 -2.14 -14.25
C MET A 168 0.01 -1.79 -13.74
N LEU A 169 -0.49 -2.47 -12.71
CA LEU A 169 -1.76 -2.12 -12.07
C LEU A 169 -1.71 -0.76 -11.39
N LEU A 170 -0.60 -0.37 -10.75
CA LEU A 170 -0.42 0.98 -10.22
C LEU A 170 -0.44 2.04 -11.33
N VAL A 171 0.27 1.78 -12.44
CA VAL A 171 0.24 2.64 -13.63
C VAL A 171 -1.18 2.72 -14.20
N PHE A 172 -1.89 1.61 -14.28
CA PHE A 172 -3.28 1.58 -14.73
C PHE A 172 -4.20 2.41 -13.85
N ILE A 173 -4.09 2.27 -12.51
CA ILE A 173 -4.87 3.05 -11.53
C ILE A 173 -4.61 4.55 -11.74
N GLY A 174 -3.35 4.95 -11.90
CA GLY A 174 -2.96 6.34 -12.11
C GLY A 174 -3.43 6.89 -13.45
N ARG A 175 -3.15 6.21 -14.57
CA ARG A 175 -3.56 6.64 -15.92
C ARG A 175 -5.07 6.72 -16.09
N ARG A 176 -5.82 5.79 -15.52
CA ARG A 176 -7.29 5.78 -15.55
C ARG A 176 -7.90 6.72 -14.54
N ARG A 177 -7.09 7.40 -13.72
CA ARG A 177 -7.53 8.31 -12.65
C ARG A 177 -8.57 7.67 -11.74
N LEU A 178 -8.34 6.42 -11.35
CA LEU A 178 -9.35 5.65 -10.61
C LEU A 178 -9.63 6.25 -9.23
N LEU A 179 -8.64 6.84 -8.57
CA LEU A 179 -8.85 7.52 -7.30
C LEU A 179 -9.81 8.73 -7.44
N GLU A 180 -9.71 9.47 -8.56
CA GLU A 180 -10.64 10.56 -8.87
C GLU A 180 -12.06 10.02 -9.12
N LYS A 181 -12.18 8.91 -9.86
CA LYS A 181 -13.49 8.26 -10.13
C LYS A 181 -14.11 7.68 -8.86
N TRP A 182 -13.32 7.07 -7.98
CA TRP A 182 -13.82 6.45 -6.75
C TRP A 182 -14.18 7.45 -5.66
N TYR A 183 -13.44 8.57 -5.57
CA TYR A 183 -13.50 9.49 -4.43
C TYR A 183 -13.91 10.92 -4.79
N GLY A 184 -14.02 11.25 -6.09
CA GLY A 184 -14.40 12.56 -6.60
C GLY A 184 -13.21 13.47 -6.93
N VAL A 185 -13.30 14.19 -8.06
CA VAL A 185 -12.23 15.06 -8.60
C VAL A 185 -11.92 16.22 -7.64
N ASP A 186 -12.96 16.84 -7.07
CA ASP A 186 -12.79 18.02 -6.21
C ASP A 186 -12.00 17.69 -4.94
N ARG A 187 -12.27 16.53 -4.33
CA ARG A 187 -11.51 16.04 -3.16
C ARG A 187 -10.04 15.82 -3.48
N VAL A 188 -9.74 15.27 -4.67
CA VAL A 188 -8.35 15.07 -5.12
C VAL A 188 -7.66 16.41 -5.35
N ARG A 189 -8.34 17.39 -5.93
CA ARG A 189 -7.78 18.72 -6.20
C ARG A 189 -7.45 19.50 -4.92
N GLN A 190 -8.24 19.38 -3.87
CA GLN A 190 -8.04 20.05 -2.58
C GLN A 190 -6.71 19.68 -1.90
N THR A 191 -6.09 18.55 -2.27
CA THR A 191 -4.86 18.05 -1.65
C THR A 191 -3.58 18.46 -2.40
N ARG A 192 -3.64 19.28 -3.46
CA ARG A 192 -2.55 19.48 -4.45
C ARG A 192 -1.54 20.59 -4.14
N ALA A 193 -1.67 21.37 -3.07
CA ALA A 193 -0.72 22.43 -2.77
C ALA A 193 0.67 21.89 -2.40
N LEU A 194 1.71 22.32 -3.15
CA LEU A 194 3.09 21.93 -2.86
C LEU A 194 3.60 22.60 -1.56
N ARG A 195 4.39 21.85 -0.81
CA ARG A 195 5.08 22.35 0.38
C ARG A 195 6.35 23.12 0.01
N PRO A 196 6.85 24.02 0.89
CA PRO A 196 8.19 24.60 0.78
C PRO A 196 9.25 23.52 0.58
N SER A 197 10.33 23.85 -0.12
CA SER A 197 11.43 22.92 -0.43
C SER A 197 12.03 22.29 0.82
N SER A 198 12.24 23.09 1.88
CA SER A 198 12.79 22.63 3.16
C SER A 198 11.96 21.52 3.82
N LEU A 199 10.62 21.65 3.81
CA LEU A 199 9.75 20.61 4.38
C LEU A 199 9.71 19.35 3.51
N ARG A 200 9.81 19.51 2.18
CA ARG A 200 9.96 18.36 1.27
C ARG A 200 11.26 17.61 1.51
N SER A 201 12.37 18.35 1.63
CA SER A 201 13.68 17.75 1.93
C SER A 201 13.69 17.05 3.27
N ALA A 202 13.06 17.62 4.31
CA ALA A 202 12.94 16.97 5.62
C ALA A 202 12.17 15.64 5.53
N MET A 203 11.07 15.58 4.77
CA MET A 203 10.32 14.35 4.54
C MET A 203 11.19 13.27 3.89
N TRP A 204 11.93 13.62 2.83
CA TRP A 204 12.83 12.70 2.16
C TRP A 204 14.00 12.26 3.05
N ALA A 205 14.60 13.20 3.80
CA ALA A 205 15.68 12.88 4.73
C ALA A 205 15.24 11.87 5.79
N CYS A 206 14.07 12.06 6.39
CA CYS A 206 13.52 11.11 7.36
C CYS A 206 13.30 9.72 6.74
N MET A 207 12.79 9.66 5.50
CA MET A 207 12.59 8.38 4.79
C MET A 207 13.91 7.65 4.55
N PHE A 208 14.89 8.34 3.98
CA PHE A 208 16.21 7.75 3.69
C PHE A 208 16.93 7.35 4.96
N LEU A 209 16.93 8.20 5.99
CA LEU A 209 17.55 7.88 7.27
C LEU A 209 16.90 6.65 7.92
N GLY A 210 15.56 6.58 7.90
CA GLY A 210 14.84 5.41 8.38
C GLY A 210 15.22 4.13 7.64
N GLY A 211 15.34 4.20 6.31
CA GLY A 211 15.80 3.08 5.48
C GLY A 211 17.24 2.65 5.80
N ILE A 212 18.16 3.61 5.98
CA ILE A 212 19.56 3.36 6.35
C ILE A 212 19.64 2.70 7.73
N VAL A 213 18.91 3.21 8.72
CA VAL A 213 18.85 2.63 10.07
C VAL A 213 18.28 1.20 10.01
N GLY A 214 17.19 1.00 9.28
CA GLY A 214 16.62 -0.33 9.07
C GLY A 214 17.61 -1.30 8.41
N PHE A 215 18.36 -0.83 7.41
CA PHE A 215 19.40 -1.61 6.76
C PHE A 215 20.53 -2.01 7.74
N GLY A 216 21.00 -1.05 8.53
CA GLY A 216 22.01 -1.32 9.57
C GLY A 216 21.53 -2.36 10.59
N LEU A 217 20.28 -2.26 11.03
CA LEU A 217 19.68 -3.23 11.95
C LEU A 217 19.47 -4.60 11.30
N GLY A 218 19.28 -4.67 9.98
CA GLY A 218 19.12 -5.92 9.23
C GLY A 218 20.42 -6.59 8.80
N TRP A 219 21.56 -5.89 8.92
CA TRP A 219 22.82 -6.36 8.35
C TRP A 219 23.28 -7.72 8.88
N SER A 220 23.12 -7.96 10.19
CA SER A 220 23.47 -9.22 10.85
C SER A 220 22.37 -10.28 10.80
N GLY A 221 21.19 -9.93 10.25
CA GLY A 221 20.06 -10.84 10.10
C GLY A 221 20.19 -11.77 8.87
N ASP A 222 19.19 -12.60 8.69
CA ASP A 222 19.06 -13.40 7.50
C ASP A 222 18.79 -12.54 6.24
N VAL A 223 18.72 -13.21 5.07
CA VAL A 223 18.51 -12.51 3.79
C VAL A 223 17.17 -11.77 3.78
N VAL A 224 16.12 -12.31 4.39
CA VAL A 224 14.79 -11.69 4.44
C VAL A 224 14.82 -10.44 5.33
N GLU A 225 15.39 -10.54 6.52
CA GLU A 225 15.51 -9.40 7.44
C GLU A 225 16.29 -8.22 6.85
N ARG A 226 17.31 -8.51 6.00
CA ARG A 226 18.09 -7.47 5.30
C ARG A 226 17.26 -6.62 4.35
N PHE A 227 16.15 -7.12 3.85
CA PHE A 227 15.24 -6.39 2.97
C PHE A 227 14.02 -5.83 3.69
N GLU A 228 13.48 -6.56 4.67
CA GLU A 228 12.26 -6.16 5.37
C GLU A 228 12.51 -5.02 6.37
N ARG A 229 13.62 -5.05 7.09
CA ARG A 229 13.97 -3.99 8.05
C ARG A 229 14.18 -2.61 7.41
N PRO A 230 14.87 -2.46 6.27
CA PRO A 230 14.91 -1.19 5.53
C PRO A 230 13.54 -0.67 5.13
N ALA A 231 12.62 -1.53 4.72
CA ALA A 231 11.28 -1.12 4.34
C ALA A 231 10.47 -0.62 5.53
N VAL A 232 10.52 -1.35 6.64
CA VAL A 232 9.93 -0.91 7.91
C VAL A 232 10.56 0.40 8.37
N GLY A 233 11.89 0.51 8.31
CA GLY A 233 12.62 1.73 8.64
C GLY A 233 12.19 2.93 7.77
N THR A 234 12.05 2.71 6.45
CA THR A 234 11.54 3.73 5.52
C THR A 234 10.12 4.16 5.88
N PHE A 235 9.23 3.21 6.21
CA PHE A 235 7.87 3.54 6.63
C PHE A 235 7.85 4.34 7.94
N VAL A 236 8.65 3.96 8.93
CA VAL A 236 8.81 4.73 10.18
C VAL A 236 9.36 6.12 9.89
N GLY A 237 10.36 6.23 9.02
CA GLY A 237 10.88 7.51 8.55
C GLY A 237 9.82 8.38 7.88
N MET A 238 8.92 7.78 7.06
CA MET A 238 7.76 8.49 6.49
C MET A 238 6.81 9.01 7.57
N VAL A 239 6.55 8.23 8.61
CA VAL A 239 5.70 8.64 9.74
C VAL A 239 6.34 9.83 10.47
N ILE A 240 7.62 9.74 10.83
CA ILE A 240 8.37 10.80 11.51
C ILE A 240 8.41 12.07 10.64
N GLY A 241 8.75 11.93 9.35
CA GLY A 241 8.78 13.04 8.41
C GLY A 241 7.42 13.72 8.24
N ALA A 242 6.34 12.93 8.19
CA ALA A 242 4.98 13.45 8.10
C ALA A 242 4.57 14.20 9.38
N MET A 243 4.96 13.71 10.55
CA MET A 243 4.73 14.41 11.83
C MET A 243 5.53 15.71 11.89
N TRP A 244 6.81 15.68 11.47
CA TRP A 244 7.66 16.87 11.38
C TRP A 244 7.05 17.92 10.45
N VAL A 245 6.70 17.55 9.24
CA VAL A 245 6.06 18.46 8.26
C VAL A 245 4.79 19.08 8.84
N ARG A 246 3.98 18.32 9.54
CA ARG A 246 2.78 18.85 10.20
C ARG A 246 3.07 19.84 11.30
N ARG A 247 4.12 19.60 12.09
CA ARG A 247 4.50 20.47 13.23
C ARG A 247 4.96 21.84 12.78
N PHE A 248 5.67 21.91 11.66
CA PHE A 248 6.29 23.14 11.18
C PHE A 248 5.55 23.81 10.01
N ASP A 249 4.41 23.28 9.59
CA ASP A 249 3.56 23.92 8.60
C ASP A 249 2.24 24.37 9.23
N PRO A 250 2.08 25.66 9.47
CA PRO A 250 0.86 26.21 10.06
C PRO A 250 -0.39 26.01 9.19
N LEU A 251 -0.23 25.80 7.87
CA LEU A 251 -1.34 25.49 6.97
C LEU A 251 -1.80 24.02 7.06
N ALA A 252 -1.08 23.18 7.77
CA ALA A 252 -1.44 21.78 7.96
C ALA A 252 -2.70 21.59 8.81
N THR A 253 -3.02 22.57 9.65
CA THR A 253 -4.19 22.56 10.55
C THR A 253 -5.47 23.07 9.90
N LEU A 254 -5.41 23.70 8.74
CA LEU A 254 -6.59 24.04 7.97
C LEU A 254 -7.18 22.76 7.37
N THR A 255 -7.97 22.09 8.16
CA THR A 255 -8.81 20.98 7.73
C THR A 255 -9.81 21.47 6.68
N VAL A 256 -10.13 20.61 5.72
CA VAL A 256 -11.08 20.83 4.62
C VAL A 256 -12.47 21.34 5.09
N THR A 257 -12.74 21.31 6.39
CA THR A 257 -13.99 21.73 7.02
C THR A 257 -14.16 23.25 7.13
N ASP A 258 -13.09 24.04 7.07
CA ASP A 258 -13.17 25.48 7.36
C ASP A 258 -13.30 26.40 6.13
N ARG A 259 -13.31 25.86 4.93
CA ARG A 259 -13.72 26.61 3.75
C ARG A 259 -15.20 26.38 3.51
N ALA A 260 -16.02 27.27 4.01
CA ALA A 260 -17.38 27.42 3.52
C ALA A 260 -17.35 27.45 1.97
N PRO A 261 -18.26 26.72 1.29
CA PRO A 261 -18.31 26.77 -0.16
C PRO A 261 -18.43 28.23 -0.58
N ASP A 262 -17.46 28.67 -1.42
CA ASP A 262 -17.52 30.03 -1.99
C ASP A 262 -18.80 30.11 -2.84
N LYS A 263 -19.80 30.77 -2.28
CA LYS A 263 -21.11 30.97 -2.91
C LYS A 263 -21.02 31.70 -4.26
N ARG A 264 -19.84 32.22 -4.64
CA ARG A 264 -19.60 32.90 -5.93
C ARG A 264 -19.35 31.95 -7.10
N LEU A 265 -19.16 30.65 -6.82
CA LEU A 265 -18.91 29.62 -7.86
C LEU A 265 -20.10 28.67 -8.05
N SER A 266 -21.27 28.97 -7.53
CA SER A 266 -22.49 28.25 -7.89
C SER A 266 -22.81 28.60 -9.34
N PRO A 267 -22.87 27.62 -10.28
CA PRO A 267 -23.36 27.90 -11.61
C PRO A 267 -24.79 28.45 -11.50
N PRO A 268 -25.17 29.42 -12.34
CA PRO A 268 -26.54 29.91 -12.32
C PRO A 268 -27.50 28.74 -12.51
N THR A 269 -28.44 28.58 -11.61
CA THR A 269 -29.56 27.65 -11.76
C THR A 269 -30.29 28.06 -13.04
N ARG A 270 -30.05 27.34 -14.14
CA ARG A 270 -30.93 27.40 -15.31
C ARG A 270 -32.28 26.92 -14.85
N GLY A 271 -33.22 27.86 -14.68
CA GLY A 271 -34.61 27.53 -14.57
C GLY A 271 -35.01 26.70 -15.79
N TYR A 272 -35.44 25.48 -15.55
CA TYR A 272 -36.17 24.72 -16.56
C TYR A 272 -37.47 25.47 -16.77
N GLY A 273 -37.56 26.16 -17.89
CA GLY A 273 -38.80 26.71 -18.37
C GLY A 273 -39.81 25.56 -18.57
N GLU A 274 -40.98 25.77 -18.00
CA GLU A 274 -42.16 24.96 -18.23
C GLU A 274 -42.38 24.83 -19.74
N LEU A 275 -42.49 23.60 -20.24
CA LEU A 275 -42.98 23.33 -21.57
C LEU A 275 -44.47 23.66 -21.58
N PRO A 276 -44.99 24.40 -22.56
CA PRO A 276 -46.41 24.63 -22.69
C PRO A 276 -47.10 23.31 -23.13
N ASP A 277 -48.19 22.98 -22.41
CA ASP A 277 -49.09 21.93 -22.79
C ASP A 277 -49.65 22.17 -24.17
N GLY A 278 -49.48 21.17 -25.08
CA GLY A 278 -50.04 21.14 -26.44
C GLY A 278 -50.04 19.71 -26.97
#